data_59083939d74740312c412437413c1144
#
_entry.id   59083939d74740312c412437413c1144
#
_cell.length_a   1.000
_cell.length_b   1.000
_cell.length_c   1.000
_cell.angle_alpha   90.00
_cell.angle_beta   90.00
_cell.angle_gamma   90.00
#
_symmetry.space_group_name_H-M   'P 1'
#
loop_
_entity.id
_entity.type
_entity.pdbx_description
1 polymer ?
#
loop_
_entity_poly.entity_id
_entity_poly.type
_entity_poly.pdbx_seq_one_letter_code
_entity_poly.pdbx_strand_id
1 'polypeptide(L)'
;MQKYESEHYIFNYEEDTYLEENIDMIVSYQEHCFAYITSVLDMKPDFKIRYFLYASNKSVGKAYCEHYGKEYQEGFTINGFADEPKGEIHAVFNEEIKCWGPHEDTHVISMQGECSEYGAIFEGLAMYFDRMWWGISNLEWTAYLWDTGKFVSIEILMNNEKFYELHDIYRYPVVGAFTEWLISTYGKEKYVEFFKHKDSFTAMKEVYHKSVREISDEFEDYVCLFFCMDSVLYDRMKELLEGIKL
;
A
#
# COMPACT_ATOMS: atom_id res chain seq x y z
N MET A 1 -25.28 -3.44 9.55
CA MET A 1 -24.63 -2.86 8.37
C MET A 1 -25.61 -2.80 7.22
N GLN A 2 -25.59 -1.69 6.48
CA GLN A 2 -26.29 -1.54 5.22
C GLN A 2 -25.50 -2.21 4.09
N LYS A 3 -26.13 -2.42 2.93
CA LYS A 3 -25.50 -3.10 1.80
C LYS A 3 -25.69 -2.30 0.52
N TYR A 4 -24.63 -2.18 -0.27
CA TYR A 4 -24.63 -1.67 -1.63
C TYR A 4 -23.88 -2.64 -2.54
N GLU A 5 -24.39 -2.93 -3.73
CA GLU A 5 -23.75 -3.86 -4.67
C GLU A 5 -23.49 -3.17 -5.99
N SER A 6 -22.24 -3.22 -6.45
CA SER A 6 -21.79 -2.69 -7.74
C SER A 6 -21.31 -3.81 -8.67
N GLU A 7 -20.62 -3.48 -9.74
CA GLU A 7 -20.15 -4.48 -10.72
C GLU A 7 -19.12 -5.43 -10.10
N HIS A 8 -18.12 -4.89 -9.36
CA HIS A 8 -17.01 -5.67 -8.82
C HIS A 8 -17.00 -5.76 -7.28
N TYR A 9 -17.89 -5.06 -6.57
CA TYR A 9 -17.91 -5.01 -5.12
C TYR A 9 -19.26 -5.33 -4.50
N ILE A 10 -19.19 -5.76 -3.23
CA ILE A 10 -20.28 -5.82 -2.28
C ILE A 10 -19.86 -4.98 -1.07
N PHE A 11 -20.34 -3.73 -0.98
CA PHE A 11 -20.11 -2.87 0.16
C PHE A 11 -21.06 -3.22 1.29
N ASN A 12 -20.50 -3.36 2.50
CA ASN A 12 -21.22 -3.46 3.75
C ASN A 12 -20.75 -2.28 4.61
N TYR A 13 -21.63 -1.37 5.00
CA TYR A 13 -21.24 -0.17 5.71
C TYR A 13 -22.08 0.06 6.96
N GLU A 14 -21.50 0.68 8.00
CA GLU A 14 -22.21 1.06 9.22
C GLU A 14 -23.31 2.08 8.91
N GLU A 15 -24.38 2.06 9.70
CA GLU A 15 -25.44 3.08 9.64
C GLU A 15 -24.88 4.38 10.23
N ASP A 16 -24.35 5.22 9.38
CA ASP A 16 -23.73 6.49 9.70
C ASP A 16 -24.05 7.50 8.59
N THR A 17 -24.51 8.70 8.98
CA THR A 17 -24.96 9.71 8.01
C THR A 17 -23.89 10.08 7.01
N TYR A 18 -22.62 10.21 7.43
CA TYR A 18 -21.54 10.55 6.55
C TYR A 18 -21.23 9.46 5.53
N LEU A 19 -21.27 8.19 5.97
CA LEU A 19 -21.11 7.04 5.06
C LEU A 19 -22.26 6.97 4.05
N GLU A 20 -23.49 7.14 4.50
CA GLU A 20 -24.69 7.10 3.64
C GLU A 20 -24.69 8.20 2.57
N GLU A 21 -24.26 9.42 2.94
CA GLU A 21 -24.16 10.54 2.01
C GLU A 21 -23.02 10.39 0.98
N ASN A 22 -22.02 9.59 1.26
CA ASN A 22 -20.84 9.44 0.41
C ASN A 22 -20.73 8.09 -0.30
N ILE A 23 -21.66 7.14 -0.08
CA ILE A 23 -21.51 5.76 -0.60
C ILE A 23 -21.41 5.71 -2.13
N ASP A 24 -22.18 6.49 -2.87
CA ASP A 24 -22.14 6.51 -4.33
C ASP A 24 -20.77 6.99 -4.85
N MET A 25 -20.17 7.98 -4.18
CA MET A 25 -18.83 8.48 -4.52
C MET A 25 -17.78 7.40 -4.22
N ILE A 26 -17.86 6.73 -3.07
CA ILE A 26 -16.95 5.65 -2.68
C ILE A 26 -17.02 4.53 -3.71
N VAL A 27 -18.22 4.06 -4.02
CA VAL A 27 -18.44 2.99 -5.00
C VAL A 27 -17.85 3.35 -6.37
N SER A 28 -18.15 4.55 -6.86
CA SER A 28 -17.64 5.01 -8.15
C SER A 28 -16.10 5.05 -8.17
N TYR A 29 -15.47 5.52 -7.09
CA TYR A 29 -14.02 5.59 -7.00
C TYR A 29 -13.37 4.20 -6.94
N GLN A 30 -13.90 3.28 -6.12
CA GLN A 30 -13.35 1.92 -6.01
C GLN A 30 -13.49 1.15 -7.34
N GLU A 31 -14.59 1.33 -8.09
CA GLU A 31 -14.71 0.75 -9.43
C GLU A 31 -13.62 1.28 -10.39
N HIS A 32 -13.24 2.56 -10.28
CA HIS A 32 -12.12 3.10 -11.05
C HIS A 32 -10.77 2.51 -10.59
N CYS A 33 -10.56 2.34 -9.28
CA CYS A 33 -9.36 1.68 -8.74
C CYS A 33 -9.25 0.25 -9.28
N PHE A 34 -10.33 -0.52 -9.20
CA PHE A 34 -10.39 -1.88 -9.72
C PHE A 34 -10.00 -1.94 -11.19
N ALA A 35 -10.66 -1.12 -12.03
CA ALA A 35 -10.39 -1.07 -13.46
C ALA A 35 -8.94 -0.71 -13.76
N TYR A 36 -8.37 0.24 -13.03
CA TYR A 36 -6.98 0.66 -13.19
C TYR A 36 -5.99 -0.43 -12.77
N ILE A 37 -6.15 -1.01 -11.58
CA ILE A 37 -5.26 -2.07 -11.05
C ILE A 37 -5.28 -3.28 -11.99
N THR A 38 -6.47 -3.76 -12.35
CA THR A 38 -6.62 -4.92 -13.24
C THR A 38 -6.02 -4.68 -14.62
N SER A 39 -6.10 -3.45 -15.14
CA SER A 39 -5.50 -3.09 -16.44
C SER A 39 -3.97 -3.05 -16.40
N VAL A 40 -3.38 -2.72 -15.25
CA VAL A 40 -1.92 -2.69 -15.08
C VAL A 40 -1.37 -4.09 -14.84
N LEU A 41 -2.01 -4.87 -13.96
CA LEU A 41 -1.51 -6.19 -13.55
C LEU A 41 -1.89 -7.32 -14.51
N ASP A 42 -2.88 -7.11 -15.39
CA ASP A 42 -3.50 -8.17 -16.18
C ASP A 42 -4.00 -9.34 -15.30
N MET A 43 -4.56 -8.97 -14.16
CA MET A 43 -5.15 -9.90 -13.17
C MET A 43 -6.53 -9.41 -12.82
N LYS A 44 -7.49 -10.34 -12.74
CA LYS A 44 -8.87 -10.02 -12.39
C LYS A 44 -9.46 -11.12 -11.52
N PRO A 45 -9.96 -10.78 -10.31
CA PRO A 45 -10.73 -11.72 -9.49
C PRO A 45 -11.99 -12.20 -10.25
N ASP A 46 -12.37 -13.45 -10.05
CA ASP A 46 -13.61 -14.04 -10.57
C ASP A 46 -14.80 -13.91 -9.60
N PHE A 47 -14.59 -13.15 -8.51
CA PHE A 47 -15.59 -12.86 -7.47
C PHE A 47 -15.68 -11.35 -7.23
N LYS A 48 -16.75 -10.93 -6.56
CA LYS A 48 -16.90 -9.55 -6.08
C LYS A 48 -16.17 -9.38 -4.75
N ILE A 49 -15.34 -8.33 -4.64
CA ILE A 49 -14.63 -7.96 -3.42
C ILE A 49 -15.66 -7.50 -2.38
N ARG A 50 -15.58 -8.04 -1.18
CA ARG A 50 -16.43 -7.62 -0.04
C ARG A 50 -15.76 -6.49 0.72
N TYR A 51 -16.31 -5.30 0.62
CA TYR A 51 -15.77 -4.08 1.21
C TYR A 51 -16.60 -3.69 2.44
N PHE A 52 -15.95 -3.64 3.60
CA PHE A 52 -16.58 -3.27 4.88
C PHE A 52 -16.13 -1.87 5.27
N LEU A 53 -17.07 -0.92 5.35
CA LEU A 53 -16.80 0.46 5.71
C LEU A 53 -17.31 0.75 7.13
N TYR A 54 -16.44 1.35 7.92
CA TYR A 54 -16.68 1.69 9.30
C TYR A 54 -16.56 3.20 9.53
N ALA A 55 -17.40 3.73 10.43
CA ALA A 55 -17.38 5.14 10.81
C ALA A 55 -16.17 5.51 11.69
N SER A 56 -15.47 4.52 12.28
CA SER A 56 -14.32 4.78 13.13
C SER A 56 -13.20 3.73 12.97
N ASN A 57 -11.96 4.15 13.16
CA ASN A 57 -10.80 3.26 13.22
C ASN A 57 -10.83 2.31 14.44
N LYS A 58 -11.57 2.68 15.49
CA LYS A 58 -11.87 1.79 16.62
C LYS A 58 -12.75 0.61 16.17
N SER A 59 -13.78 0.87 15.34
CA SER A 59 -14.63 -0.19 14.77
C SER A 59 -13.81 -1.13 13.88
N VAL A 60 -12.91 -0.61 13.06
CA VAL A 60 -12.00 -1.42 12.25
C VAL A 60 -11.08 -2.26 13.14
N GLY A 61 -10.52 -1.68 14.21
CA GLY A 61 -9.68 -2.40 15.16
C GLY A 61 -10.41 -3.55 15.86
N LYS A 62 -11.68 -3.37 16.19
CA LYS A 62 -12.52 -4.45 16.74
C LYS A 62 -12.78 -5.55 15.71
N ALA A 63 -13.13 -5.17 14.48
CA ALA A 63 -13.33 -6.10 13.38
C ALA A 63 -12.06 -6.91 13.10
N TYR A 64 -10.88 -6.28 13.13
CA TYR A 64 -9.59 -6.94 13.01
C TYR A 64 -9.36 -8.00 14.10
N CYS A 65 -9.61 -7.62 15.37
CA CYS A 65 -9.43 -8.55 16.47
C CYS A 65 -10.40 -9.74 16.38
N GLU A 66 -11.66 -9.50 16.03
CA GLU A 66 -12.66 -10.55 15.82
C GLU A 66 -12.25 -11.47 14.66
N HIS A 67 -11.83 -10.88 13.54
CA HIS A 67 -11.42 -11.60 12.35
C HIS A 67 -10.25 -12.56 12.59
N TYR A 68 -9.24 -12.11 13.34
CA TYR A 68 -8.05 -12.91 13.66
C TYR A 68 -8.13 -13.66 15.00
N GLY A 69 -9.30 -13.70 15.64
CA GLY A 69 -9.51 -14.39 16.92
C GLY A 69 -8.66 -13.80 18.07
N LYS A 70 -8.36 -12.50 18.02
CA LYS A 70 -7.60 -11.77 19.04
C LYS A 70 -8.54 -11.09 20.03
N GLU A 71 -8.11 -10.98 21.29
CA GLU A 71 -8.83 -10.17 22.27
C GLU A 71 -8.64 -8.68 21.98
N TYR A 72 -9.74 -7.93 21.85
CA TYR A 72 -9.68 -6.49 21.64
C TYR A 72 -9.20 -5.78 22.92
N GLN A 73 -8.15 -5.01 22.79
CA GLN A 73 -7.64 -4.15 23.85
C GLN A 73 -8.14 -2.71 23.65
N GLU A 74 -8.64 -2.09 24.73
CA GLU A 74 -9.13 -0.70 24.65
C GLU A 74 -8.01 0.25 24.20
N GLY A 75 -8.32 1.05 23.18
CA GLY A 75 -7.35 1.96 22.54
C GLY A 75 -6.63 1.39 21.31
N PHE A 76 -6.79 0.09 21.00
CA PHE A 76 -6.29 -0.45 19.74
C PHE A 76 -7.12 0.07 18.57
N THR A 77 -6.45 0.67 17.59
CA THR A 77 -7.06 1.23 16.37
C THR A 77 -6.21 0.93 15.17
N ILE A 78 -6.85 0.65 14.04
CA ILE A 78 -6.22 0.58 12.72
C ILE A 78 -7.15 1.25 11.70
N ASN A 79 -6.60 1.71 10.59
CA ASN A 79 -7.39 2.40 9.58
C ASN A 79 -7.97 1.46 8.51
N GLY A 80 -7.28 0.37 8.20
CA GLY A 80 -7.75 -0.62 7.25
C GLY A 80 -6.95 -1.92 7.32
N PHE A 81 -7.47 -2.97 6.70
CA PHE A 81 -6.80 -4.23 6.44
C PHE A 81 -7.53 -5.02 5.36
N ALA A 82 -6.81 -5.88 4.64
CA ALA A 82 -7.38 -6.87 3.73
C ALA A 82 -7.28 -8.29 4.30
N ASP A 83 -8.25 -9.14 3.95
CA ASP A 83 -8.13 -10.60 4.00
C ASP A 83 -8.17 -11.10 2.55
N GLU A 84 -7.00 -11.18 1.96
CA GLU A 84 -6.84 -11.48 0.55
C GLU A 84 -7.42 -12.85 0.16
N PRO A 85 -7.21 -13.92 0.97
CA PRO A 85 -7.81 -15.23 0.68
C PRO A 85 -9.32 -15.24 0.67
N LYS A 86 -9.96 -14.34 1.41
CA LYS A 86 -11.42 -14.21 1.43
C LYS A 86 -11.95 -13.15 0.48
N GLY A 87 -11.09 -12.33 -0.09
CA GLY A 87 -11.49 -11.19 -0.90
C GLY A 87 -12.26 -10.14 -0.08
N GLU A 88 -11.81 -9.87 1.16
CA GLU A 88 -12.42 -8.91 2.07
C GLU A 88 -11.49 -7.74 2.33
N ILE A 89 -12.08 -6.53 2.35
CA ILE A 89 -11.40 -5.29 2.71
C ILE A 89 -12.20 -4.63 3.83
N HIS A 90 -11.50 -4.17 4.85
CA HIS A 90 -12.07 -3.45 5.99
C HIS A 90 -11.39 -2.10 6.11
N ALA A 91 -12.15 -1.00 6.04
CA ALA A 91 -11.57 0.34 6.04
C ALA A 91 -12.45 1.34 6.81
N VAL A 92 -11.81 2.32 7.44
CA VAL A 92 -12.51 3.46 8.02
C VAL A 92 -12.76 4.52 6.96
N PHE A 93 -13.96 5.09 6.99
CA PHE A 93 -14.30 6.26 6.21
C PHE A 93 -15.19 7.20 7.03
N ASN A 94 -14.65 8.37 7.39
CA ASN A 94 -15.35 9.43 8.11
C ASN A 94 -14.82 10.81 7.66
N GLU A 95 -15.23 11.88 8.31
CA GLU A 95 -14.78 13.23 7.96
C GLU A 95 -13.28 13.44 8.06
N GLU A 96 -12.62 12.81 9.03
CA GLU A 96 -11.19 12.99 9.33
C GLU A 96 -10.31 11.95 8.63
N ILE A 97 -10.75 10.68 8.63
CA ILE A 97 -9.97 9.55 8.12
C ILE A 97 -10.70 8.93 6.93
N LYS A 98 -10.02 8.90 5.81
CA LYS A 98 -10.50 8.28 4.57
C LYS A 98 -9.50 7.21 4.13
N CYS A 99 -9.57 6.06 4.80
CA CYS A 99 -8.77 4.89 4.44
C CYS A 99 -9.51 4.08 3.37
N TRP A 100 -9.47 4.56 2.17
CA TRP A 100 -10.07 3.95 0.98
C TRP A 100 -9.14 4.19 -0.20
N GLY A 101 -9.35 3.50 -1.30
CA GLY A 101 -8.52 3.67 -2.48
C GLY A 101 -7.87 2.37 -2.93
N PRO A 102 -6.81 2.45 -3.72
CA PRO A 102 -6.26 1.29 -4.40
C PRO A 102 -5.41 0.36 -3.52
N HIS A 103 -4.99 0.76 -2.31
CA HIS A 103 -4.03 0.01 -1.52
C HIS A 103 -4.52 -1.42 -1.22
N GLU A 104 -5.60 -1.54 -0.47
CA GLU A 104 -6.17 -2.83 -0.07
C GLU A 104 -6.73 -3.61 -1.28
N ASP A 105 -7.28 -2.90 -2.28
CA ASP A 105 -7.69 -3.49 -3.54
C ASP A 105 -6.53 -4.18 -4.26
N THR A 106 -5.35 -3.55 -4.22
CA THR A 106 -4.14 -4.09 -4.83
C THR A 106 -3.76 -5.43 -4.20
N HIS A 107 -3.83 -5.52 -2.87
CA HIS A 107 -3.58 -6.77 -2.18
C HIS A 107 -4.53 -7.87 -2.63
N VAL A 108 -5.84 -7.61 -2.60
CA VAL A 108 -6.84 -8.60 -3.01
C VAL A 108 -6.71 -8.99 -4.48
N ILE A 109 -6.49 -8.03 -5.38
CA ILE A 109 -6.41 -8.28 -6.82
C ILE A 109 -5.10 -9.01 -7.17
N SER A 110 -3.97 -8.62 -6.58
CA SER A 110 -2.66 -9.20 -6.91
C SER A 110 -2.48 -10.62 -6.39
N MET A 111 -3.21 -11.02 -5.35
CA MET A 111 -3.20 -12.37 -4.79
C MET A 111 -3.98 -13.42 -5.61
N GLN A 112 -4.52 -13.05 -6.79
CA GLN A 112 -5.22 -14.00 -7.67
C GLN A 112 -4.30 -14.97 -8.43
N GLY A 113 -3.03 -15.02 -8.05
CA GLY A 113 -2.03 -15.91 -8.63
C GLY A 113 -0.85 -16.13 -7.69
N GLU A 114 0.25 -16.60 -8.22
CA GLU A 114 1.51 -16.57 -7.47
C GLU A 114 1.99 -15.12 -7.36
N CYS A 115 2.47 -14.74 -6.19
CA CYS A 115 3.00 -13.43 -5.89
C CYS A 115 4.23 -13.53 -4.98
N SER A 116 4.97 -12.43 -4.87
CA SER A 116 6.12 -12.34 -3.99
C SER A 116 5.76 -12.59 -2.53
N GLU A 117 6.61 -13.33 -1.82
CA GLU A 117 6.51 -13.56 -0.37
C GLU A 117 7.20 -12.45 0.46
N TYR A 118 7.77 -11.43 -0.20
CA TYR A 118 8.52 -10.35 0.43
C TYR A 118 7.63 -9.12 0.63
N GLY A 119 7.50 -8.69 1.89
CA GLY A 119 6.70 -7.51 2.27
C GLY A 119 7.09 -6.26 1.47
N ALA A 120 8.38 -6.04 1.24
CA ALA A 120 8.86 -4.92 0.43
C ALA A 120 8.29 -4.88 -1.00
N ILE A 121 8.06 -6.03 -1.61
CA ILE A 121 7.52 -6.13 -2.98
C ILE A 121 5.99 -6.07 -2.95
N PHE A 122 5.38 -6.74 -1.98
CA PHE A 122 3.93 -6.80 -1.82
C PHE A 122 3.36 -5.41 -1.46
N GLU A 123 3.90 -4.79 -0.42
CA GLU A 123 3.51 -3.42 -0.01
C GLU A 123 3.97 -2.36 -1.03
N GLY A 124 5.12 -2.60 -1.67
CA GLY A 124 5.62 -1.71 -2.73
C GLY A 124 4.65 -1.57 -3.88
N LEU A 125 3.98 -2.66 -4.29
CA LEU A 125 2.95 -2.62 -5.32
C LEU A 125 1.72 -1.85 -4.86
N ALA A 126 1.24 -2.05 -3.64
CA ALA A 126 0.11 -1.30 -3.09
C ALA A 126 0.43 0.20 -3.02
N MET A 127 1.61 0.55 -2.51
CA MET A 127 2.10 1.94 -2.45
C MET A 127 2.32 2.56 -3.85
N TYR A 128 2.69 1.76 -4.85
CA TYR A 128 2.75 2.25 -6.24
C TYR A 128 1.39 2.72 -6.73
N PHE A 129 0.30 2.03 -6.40
CA PHE A 129 -1.04 2.46 -6.77
C PHE A 129 -1.55 3.62 -5.91
N ASP A 130 -1.19 3.69 -4.63
CA ASP A 130 -1.49 4.82 -3.73
C ASP A 130 -0.79 6.12 -4.15
N ARG A 131 0.40 6.03 -4.76
CA ARG A 131 1.22 7.16 -5.21
C ARG A 131 1.82 8.01 -4.10
N MET A 132 1.22 8.06 -2.93
CA MET A 132 1.62 9.01 -1.89
C MET A 132 1.38 8.45 -0.47
N TRP A 133 2.13 8.98 0.46
CA TRP A 133 2.00 8.75 1.88
C TRP A 133 1.69 10.07 2.59
N TRP A 134 0.56 10.14 3.26
CA TRP A 134 0.07 11.37 3.90
C TRP A 134 0.01 12.60 2.98
N GLY A 135 -0.39 12.40 1.73
CA GLY A 135 -0.54 13.46 0.75
C GLY A 135 0.77 13.98 0.15
N ILE A 136 1.89 13.29 0.40
CA ILE A 136 3.22 13.56 -0.17
C ILE A 136 3.64 12.35 -0.99
N SER A 137 4.21 12.56 -2.17
CA SER A 137 4.57 11.45 -3.07
C SER A 137 5.62 10.51 -2.44
N ASN A 138 5.56 9.24 -2.82
CA ASN A 138 6.52 8.23 -2.34
C ASN A 138 7.97 8.65 -2.62
N LEU A 139 8.23 9.23 -3.80
CA LEU A 139 9.57 9.66 -4.17
C LEU A 139 10.06 10.86 -3.35
N GLU A 140 9.20 11.85 -3.09
CA GLU A 140 9.55 12.99 -2.23
C GLU A 140 9.87 12.55 -0.81
N TRP A 141 9.08 11.62 -0.23
CA TRP A 141 9.40 11.02 1.06
C TRP A 141 10.74 10.29 1.03
N THR A 142 10.99 9.50 -0.01
CA THR A 142 12.23 8.72 -0.16
C THR A 142 13.45 9.64 -0.26
N ALA A 143 13.37 10.70 -1.06
CA ALA A 143 14.42 11.72 -1.19
C ALA A 143 14.67 12.45 0.16
N TYR A 144 13.61 12.80 0.89
CA TYR A 144 13.73 13.39 2.21
C TYR A 144 14.42 12.46 3.21
N LEU A 145 14.06 11.18 3.21
CA LEU A 145 14.71 10.19 4.08
C LEU A 145 16.19 10.03 3.70
N TRP A 146 16.52 10.06 2.40
CA TRP A 146 17.90 10.05 1.91
C TRP A 146 18.68 11.26 2.42
N ASP A 147 18.19 12.47 2.21
CA ASP A 147 18.83 13.72 2.58
C ASP A 147 19.06 13.85 4.11
N THR A 148 18.16 13.26 4.89
CA THR A 148 18.24 13.29 6.36
C THR A 148 18.99 12.11 6.96
N GLY A 149 19.57 11.21 6.14
CA GLY A 149 20.29 10.03 6.58
C GLY A 149 19.43 8.96 7.26
N LYS A 150 18.12 8.96 6.96
CA LYS A 150 17.13 8.00 7.51
C LYS A 150 16.64 6.99 6.46
N PHE A 151 17.18 7.06 5.27
CA PHE A 151 16.88 6.11 4.20
C PHE A 151 17.31 4.70 4.58
N VAL A 152 16.48 3.72 4.25
CA VAL A 152 16.76 2.30 4.40
C VAL A 152 16.86 1.68 3.02
N SER A 153 17.99 1.03 2.72
CA SER A 153 18.24 0.44 1.39
C SER A 153 17.28 -0.70 1.07
N ILE A 154 17.01 -0.90 -0.20
CA ILE A 154 16.16 -2.01 -0.67
C ILE A 154 16.75 -3.37 -0.26
N GLU A 155 18.08 -3.51 -0.24
CA GLU A 155 18.74 -4.74 0.23
C GLU A 155 18.33 -5.09 1.67
N ILE A 156 18.19 -4.11 2.57
CA ILE A 156 17.71 -4.31 3.94
C ILE A 156 16.21 -4.58 3.96
N LEU A 157 15.41 -3.81 3.20
CA LEU A 157 13.95 -3.95 3.16
C LEU A 157 13.49 -5.28 2.56
N MET A 158 14.31 -5.94 1.74
CA MET A 158 14.05 -7.30 1.23
C MET A 158 14.17 -8.38 2.31
N ASN A 159 14.60 -8.07 3.53
CA ASN A 159 14.49 -8.97 4.65
C ASN A 159 13.16 -8.74 5.38
N ASN A 160 12.24 -9.71 5.34
CA ASN A 160 10.90 -9.57 5.94
C ASN A 160 10.94 -9.21 7.44
N GLU A 161 11.84 -9.80 8.23
CA GLU A 161 11.96 -9.49 9.64
C GLU A 161 12.32 -8.01 9.84
N LYS A 162 13.32 -7.52 9.11
CA LYS A 162 13.72 -6.11 9.14
C LYS A 162 12.63 -5.19 8.62
N PHE A 163 11.94 -5.59 7.55
CA PHE A 163 10.85 -4.81 6.97
C PHE A 163 9.75 -4.55 7.99
N TYR A 164 9.29 -5.59 8.70
CA TYR A 164 8.18 -5.45 9.66
C TYR A 164 8.61 -4.88 11.04
N GLU A 165 9.90 -4.84 11.37
CA GLU A 165 10.42 -4.14 12.55
C GLU A 165 10.41 -2.61 12.39
N LEU A 166 10.49 -2.10 11.16
CA LEU A 166 10.54 -0.67 10.88
C LEU A 166 9.16 -0.02 10.98
N HIS A 167 9.12 1.22 11.44
CA HIS A 167 7.92 2.05 11.35
C HIS A 167 7.57 2.33 9.88
N ASP A 168 6.28 2.33 9.55
CA ASP A 168 5.73 2.42 8.18
C ASP A 168 6.32 3.56 7.35
N ILE A 169 6.55 4.72 7.96
CA ILE A 169 7.12 5.90 7.30
C ILE A 169 8.51 5.66 6.69
N TYR A 170 9.30 4.73 7.23
CA TYR A 170 10.66 4.41 6.75
C TYR A 170 10.67 3.33 5.67
N ARG A 171 9.56 2.61 5.48
CA ARG A 171 9.46 1.49 4.56
C ARG A 171 8.47 1.73 3.43
N TYR A 172 7.24 2.13 3.71
CA TYR A 172 6.18 2.23 2.70
C TYR A 172 6.49 3.20 1.57
N PRO A 173 6.85 4.47 1.82
CA PRO A 173 7.21 5.38 0.74
C PRO A 173 8.40 4.88 -0.08
N VAL A 174 9.40 4.28 0.59
CA VAL A 174 10.62 3.80 -0.08
C VAL A 174 10.30 2.65 -1.03
N VAL A 175 9.52 1.65 -0.59
CA VAL A 175 9.15 0.53 -1.48
C VAL A 175 8.17 0.94 -2.57
N GLY A 176 7.31 1.94 -2.31
CA GLY A 176 6.45 2.54 -3.32
C GLY A 176 7.24 3.26 -4.41
N ALA A 177 8.21 4.10 -4.03
CA ALA A 177 9.12 4.77 -4.96
C ALA A 177 9.99 3.76 -5.74
N PHE A 178 10.46 2.71 -5.06
CA PHE A 178 11.21 1.63 -5.69
C PHE A 178 10.39 0.91 -6.77
N THR A 179 9.15 0.55 -6.47
CA THR A 179 8.24 -0.08 -7.44
C THR A 179 7.98 0.83 -8.64
N GLU A 180 7.73 2.12 -8.40
CA GLU A 180 7.54 3.10 -9.47
C GLU A 180 8.80 3.24 -10.34
N TRP A 181 9.99 3.26 -9.73
CA TRP A 181 11.26 3.29 -10.44
C TRP A 181 11.48 2.02 -11.27
N LEU A 182 11.21 0.81 -10.73
CA LEU A 182 11.32 -0.44 -11.49
C LEU A 182 10.41 -0.44 -12.71
N ILE A 183 9.15 -0.04 -12.56
CA ILE A 183 8.18 0.02 -13.65
C ILE A 183 8.60 1.06 -14.69
N SER A 184 9.07 2.23 -14.25
CA SER A 184 9.48 3.31 -15.14
C SER A 184 10.76 2.98 -15.91
N THR A 185 11.69 2.26 -15.29
CA THR A 185 13.02 1.96 -15.84
C THR A 185 13.00 0.72 -16.73
N TYR A 186 12.28 -0.32 -16.31
CA TYR A 186 12.34 -1.63 -16.98
C TYR A 186 11.03 -2.05 -17.67
N GLY A 187 9.96 -1.30 -17.47
CA GLY A 187 8.64 -1.58 -18.02
C GLY A 187 7.75 -2.41 -17.10
N LYS A 188 6.43 -2.19 -17.22
CA LYS A 188 5.44 -2.86 -16.38
C LYS A 188 5.39 -4.37 -16.60
N GLU A 189 5.61 -4.83 -17.81
CA GLU A 189 5.57 -6.26 -18.17
C GLU A 189 6.62 -7.04 -17.38
N LYS A 190 7.85 -6.51 -17.29
CA LYS A 190 8.91 -7.09 -16.46
C LYS A 190 8.59 -7.04 -14.98
N TYR A 191 7.99 -5.92 -14.52
CA TYR A 191 7.59 -5.85 -13.12
C TYR A 191 6.51 -6.88 -12.76
N VAL A 192 5.50 -7.06 -13.60
CA VAL A 192 4.45 -8.07 -13.41
C VAL A 192 5.03 -9.49 -13.44
N GLU A 193 5.98 -9.77 -14.35
CA GLU A 193 6.71 -11.03 -14.37
C GLU A 193 7.47 -11.25 -13.05
N PHE A 194 8.24 -10.26 -12.61
CA PHE A 194 8.98 -10.27 -11.35
C PHE A 194 8.07 -10.48 -10.13
N PHE A 195 6.95 -9.77 -10.05
CA PHE A 195 6.00 -9.84 -8.94
C PHE A 195 5.37 -11.24 -8.78
N LYS A 196 5.17 -11.99 -9.88
CA LYS A 196 4.59 -13.34 -9.88
C LYS A 196 5.52 -14.43 -9.33
N HIS A 197 6.79 -14.12 -9.05
CA HIS A 197 7.70 -15.05 -8.44
C HIS A 197 7.65 -14.95 -6.92
N LYS A 198 7.52 -16.09 -6.23
CA LYS A 198 7.55 -16.15 -4.76
C LYS A 198 8.89 -15.68 -4.20
N ASP A 199 10.00 -16.18 -4.77
CA ASP A 199 11.35 -15.77 -4.38
C ASP A 199 11.85 -14.62 -5.25
N SER A 200 11.72 -13.41 -4.71
CA SER A 200 12.14 -12.18 -5.38
C SER A 200 13.66 -12.07 -5.59
N PHE A 201 14.50 -12.76 -4.82
CA PHE A 201 15.95 -12.77 -5.05
C PHE A 201 16.31 -13.54 -6.32
N THR A 202 15.67 -14.69 -6.54
CA THR A 202 15.81 -15.44 -7.80
C THR A 202 15.21 -14.65 -8.95
N ALA A 203 14.01 -14.11 -8.78
CA ALA A 203 13.30 -13.34 -9.81
C ALA A 203 14.09 -12.10 -10.29
N MET A 204 14.76 -11.38 -9.40
CA MET A 204 15.61 -10.25 -9.80
C MET A 204 16.73 -10.67 -10.77
N LYS A 205 17.33 -11.82 -10.53
CA LYS A 205 18.37 -12.36 -11.44
C LYS A 205 17.80 -12.82 -12.78
N GLU A 206 16.63 -13.44 -12.76
CA GLU A 206 16.00 -13.98 -13.97
C GLU A 206 15.40 -12.89 -14.85
N VAL A 207 14.65 -11.95 -14.25
CA VAL A 207 13.90 -10.91 -14.97
C VAL A 207 14.76 -9.68 -15.30
N TYR A 208 15.54 -9.21 -14.31
CA TYR A 208 16.36 -7.99 -14.48
C TYR A 208 17.82 -8.27 -14.77
N HIS A 209 18.29 -9.53 -14.66
CA HIS A 209 19.68 -9.97 -14.82
C HIS A 209 20.63 -9.28 -13.82
N LYS A 210 20.13 -8.97 -12.62
CA LYS A 210 20.83 -8.26 -11.55
C LYS A 210 20.54 -8.88 -10.20
N SER A 211 21.49 -8.75 -9.28
CA SER A 211 21.27 -9.06 -7.87
C SER A 211 20.43 -7.97 -7.19
N VAL A 212 19.84 -8.30 -6.04
CA VAL A 212 19.12 -7.30 -5.21
C VAL A 212 20.01 -6.12 -4.85
N ARG A 213 21.30 -6.37 -4.58
CA ARG A 213 22.26 -5.33 -4.27
C ARG A 213 22.48 -4.37 -5.45
N GLU A 214 22.73 -4.90 -6.64
CA GLU A 214 22.91 -4.06 -7.84
C GLU A 214 21.67 -3.23 -8.15
N ILE A 215 20.48 -3.80 -7.97
CA ILE A 215 19.20 -3.07 -8.12
C ILE A 215 19.04 -1.99 -7.02
N SER A 216 19.41 -2.31 -5.78
CA SER A 216 19.38 -1.34 -4.67
C SER A 216 20.32 -0.17 -4.93
N ASP A 217 21.57 -0.44 -5.34
CA ASP A 217 22.57 0.58 -5.64
C ASP A 217 22.09 1.51 -6.79
N GLU A 218 21.49 0.96 -7.85
CA GLU A 218 20.93 1.76 -8.96
C GLU A 218 19.72 2.61 -8.53
N PHE A 219 18.88 2.09 -7.66
CA PHE A 219 17.77 2.86 -7.10
C PHE A 219 18.28 3.99 -6.20
N GLU A 220 19.30 3.73 -5.39
CA GLU A 220 19.95 4.74 -4.55
C GLU A 220 20.58 5.85 -5.41
N ASP A 221 21.26 5.50 -6.49
CA ASP A 221 21.79 6.46 -7.46
C ASP A 221 20.67 7.31 -8.10
N TYR A 222 19.50 6.70 -8.36
CA TYR A 222 18.34 7.43 -8.85
C TYR A 222 17.78 8.39 -7.79
N VAL A 223 17.59 7.93 -6.55
CA VAL A 223 17.04 8.74 -5.45
C VAL A 223 17.92 9.96 -5.16
N CYS A 224 19.24 9.80 -5.16
CA CYS A 224 20.16 10.91 -4.86
C CYS A 224 20.12 12.06 -5.89
N LEU A 225 19.52 11.85 -7.07
CA LEU A 225 19.30 12.92 -8.06
C LEU A 225 18.09 13.81 -7.74
N PHE A 226 17.22 13.35 -6.81
CA PHE A 226 16.06 14.12 -6.40
C PHE A 226 16.39 14.93 -5.15
N PHE A 227 16.18 16.24 -5.25
CA PHE A 227 16.26 17.14 -4.12
C PHE A 227 14.85 17.60 -3.77
N CYS A 228 14.46 17.46 -2.52
CA CYS A 228 13.29 18.16 -2.02
C CYS A 228 13.62 19.65 -1.91
N MET A 229 13.44 20.39 -3.02
CA MET A 229 13.76 21.82 -3.12
C MET A 229 12.68 22.70 -2.49
N ASP A 230 11.50 22.16 -2.19
CA ASP A 230 10.42 22.91 -1.57
C ASP A 230 10.61 22.92 -0.05
N SER A 231 11.00 24.07 0.48
CA SER A 231 11.22 24.25 1.93
C SER A 231 9.95 24.02 2.76
N VAL A 232 8.76 24.35 2.20
CA VAL A 232 7.47 24.13 2.91
C VAL A 232 7.17 22.64 3.02
N LEU A 233 7.39 21.89 1.96
CA LEU A 233 7.22 20.44 1.95
C LEU A 233 8.21 19.74 2.88
N TYR A 234 9.46 20.19 2.87
CA TYR A 234 10.50 19.68 3.77
C TYR A 234 10.17 19.92 5.24
N ASP A 235 9.74 21.13 5.60
CA ASP A 235 9.34 21.47 6.96
C ASP A 235 8.13 20.62 7.40
N ARG A 236 7.14 20.43 6.51
CA ARG A 236 5.99 19.56 6.78
C ARG A 236 6.38 18.10 7.01
N MET A 237 7.28 17.55 6.20
CA MET A 237 7.77 16.17 6.39
C MET A 237 8.51 16.03 7.72
N LYS A 238 9.31 17.04 8.09
CA LYS A 238 9.99 17.08 9.38
C LYS A 238 9.01 17.08 10.55
N GLU A 239 7.99 17.92 10.52
CA GLU A 239 6.94 17.98 11.55
C GLU A 239 6.20 16.66 11.69
N LEU A 240 5.86 16.02 10.56
CA LEU A 240 5.20 14.71 10.55
C LEU A 240 6.08 13.63 11.19
N LEU A 241 7.39 13.61 10.89
CA LEU A 241 8.33 12.68 11.51
C LEU A 241 8.51 12.92 13.01
N GLU A 242 8.61 14.17 13.44
CA GLU A 242 8.75 14.54 14.85
C GLU A 242 7.50 14.22 15.68
N GLY A 243 6.33 14.20 15.04
CA GLY A 243 5.05 13.82 15.65
C GLY A 243 4.89 12.31 15.89
N ILE A 244 5.71 11.48 15.26
CA ILE A 244 5.68 10.03 15.45
C ILE A 244 6.41 9.70 16.76
N LYS A 245 5.68 9.08 17.70
CA LYS A 245 6.31 8.47 18.88
C LYS A 245 6.94 7.15 18.43
N LEU A 246 8.24 7.18 18.16
CA LEU A 246 9.07 6.01 17.91
C LEU A 246 9.24 5.19 19.18
#